data_ddd9318ac691f53d8cbf493b26681083
#
_entry.id   ddd9318ac691f53d8cbf493b26681083
#
_cell.length_a   1.000
_cell.length_b   1.000
_cell.length_c   1.000
_cell.angle_alpha   90.00
_cell.angle_beta   90.00
_cell.angle_gamma   90.00
#
_symmetry.space_group_name_H-M   'P 1'
#
loop_
_entity.id
_entity.type
_entity.pdbx_description
1 polymer ?
#
loop_
_entity_poly.entity_id
_entity_poly.type
_entity_poly.pdbx_seq_one_letter_code
_entity_poly.pdbx_strand_id
1 'polypeptide(L)'
;MSHRAKSEPTERSPPGRLVNIERREELGEGALALLDIALEHQDGAAFLEALHVIARAHGFAALSRKTGINRTWLYKTISRSGNPRLVTILSLLPALGLRLCIQRSSKPPKNRHTA
;
A
#
# COMPACT_ATOMS: atom_id res chain seq x y z
N MET A 1 -15.54 -10.04 -23.31
CA MET A 1 -15.21 -10.03 -22.87
C MET A 1 -14.56 -10.37 -22.19
N SER A 2 -14.48 -10.66 -21.99
CA SER A 2 -14.00 -10.91 -21.35
C SER A 2 -13.17 -10.96 -20.72
N HIS A 3 -12.81 -10.73 -20.37
CA HIS A 3 -12.06 -10.63 -19.79
C HIS A 3 -11.85 -10.70 -18.84
N ARG A 4 -12.18 -10.52 -18.56
CA ARG A 4 -12.14 -10.36 -17.73
C ARG A 4 -12.02 -10.99 -16.96
N ALA A 5 -12.21 -11.28 -16.97
CA ALA A 5 -12.21 -11.79 -16.32
C ALA A 5 -11.66 -12.09 -15.69
N LYS A 6 -11.47 -12.02 -15.66
CA LYS A 6 -11.01 -12.19 -15.19
C LYS A 6 -10.64 -12.37 -14.34
N SER A 7 -10.66 -12.33 -14.13
CA SER A 7 -10.40 -12.43 -13.43
C SER A 7 -10.52 -12.82 -12.39
N GLU A 8 -10.67 -13.50 -12.10
CA GLU A 8 -10.95 -13.89 -11.12
C GLU A 8 -10.21 -13.64 -10.12
N PRO A 9 -10.32 -13.29 -9.81
CA PRO A 9 -9.63 -12.69 -8.89
C PRO A 9 -9.33 -13.30 -7.67
N THR A 10 -10.09 -13.89 -7.24
CA THR A 10 -9.93 -14.35 -6.05
C THR A 10 -8.71 -15.00 -5.80
N GLU A 11 -8.25 -15.62 -6.67
CA GLU A 11 -7.16 -16.32 -6.41
C GLU A 11 -6.00 -15.54 -6.39
N ARG A 12 -6.11 -14.35 -6.66
CA ARG A 12 -5.05 -13.62 -6.73
C ARG A 12 -4.37 -13.43 -5.51
N SER A 13 -4.90 -13.54 -4.38
CA SER A 13 -4.21 -13.31 -3.17
C SER A 13 -3.72 -14.58 -2.64
N PRO A 14 -2.45 -14.79 -2.58
CA PRO A 14 -1.97 -16.04 -2.04
C PRO A 14 -2.32 -16.18 -0.60
N PRO A 15 -2.57 -17.38 -0.17
CA PRO A 15 -2.87 -17.60 1.22
C PRO A 15 -1.67 -17.20 2.05
N GLY A 16 -1.81 -16.69 3.17
CA GLY A 16 -0.73 -16.32 4.01
C GLY A 16 -0.44 -14.86 4.06
N ARG A 17 -1.02 -14.11 3.16
CA ARG A 17 -0.83 -12.71 3.24
C ARG A 17 -1.74 -12.12 4.24
N LEU A 18 -1.22 -11.20 5.06
CA LEU A 18 -2.05 -10.54 6.03
C LEU A 18 -2.82 -9.41 5.42
N VAL A 19 -2.23 -8.74 4.50
CA VAL A 19 -2.82 -7.57 3.88
C VAL A 19 -2.63 -7.61 2.38
N ASN A 20 -3.61 -7.14 1.67
CA ASN A 20 -3.53 -7.05 0.24
C ASN A 20 -3.78 -5.66 -0.21
N ILE A 21 -3.18 -5.25 -1.31
CA ILE A 21 -3.45 -3.97 -1.91
C ILE A 21 -4.14 -4.23 -3.23
N GLU A 22 -5.34 -3.67 -3.37
CA GLU A 22 -6.08 -3.87 -4.59
C GLU A 22 -5.97 -2.68 -5.47
N ARG A 23 -5.80 -2.80 -6.71
CA ARG A 23 -5.75 -1.77 -7.64
C ARG A 23 -4.44 -1.76 -8.24
N ARG A 24 -4.30 -1.90 -9.46
CA ARG A 24 -3.05 -1.90 -10.08
C ARG A 24 -2.97 -1.38 -11.42
N GLU A 25 -4.03 -1.17 -12.07
CA GLU A 25 -3.95 -0.82 -13.43
C GLU A 25 -3.22 0.42 -13.70
N GLU A 26 -3.36 1.41 -12.90
CA GLU A 26 -2.76 2.65 -13.20
C GLU A 26 -1.47 2.91 -12.56
N LEU A 27 -1.00 2.03 -11.73
CA LEU A 27 0.19 2.29 -10.99
C LEU A 27 1.35 1.44 -11.34
N GLY A 28 1.20 0.48 -12.12
CA GLY A 28 2.30 -0.40 -12.41
C GLY A 28 2.44 -1.45 -11.35
N GLU A 29 2.64 -2.66 -11.76
CA GLU A 29 2.66 -3.75 -10.84
C GLU A 29 3.90 -3.81 -10.01
N GLY A 30 4.98 -3.22 -10.47
CA GLY A 30 6.20 -3.25 -9.69
C GLY A 30 6.08 -2.53 -8.37
N ALA A 31 5.46 -1.36 -8.39
CA ALA A 31 5.30 -0.60 -7.16
C ALA A 31 4.37 -1.30 -6.19
N LEU A 32 3.31 -1.90 -6.72
CA LEU A 32 2.38 -2.61 -5.85
C LEU A 32 3.03 -3.86 -5.28
N ALA A 33 3.85 -4.52 -6.05
CA ALA A 33 4.55 -5.68 -5.56
C ALA A 33 5.50 -5.31 -4.43
N LEU A 34 6.13 -4.15 -4.52
CA LEU A 34 7.00 -3.70 -3.45
C LEU A 34 6.24 -3.43 -2.17
N LEU A 35 5.04 -2.88 -2.28
CA LEU A 35 4.21 -2.67 -1.11
C LEU A 35 3.86 -4.00 -0.46
N ASP A 36 3.49 -4.97 -1.26
CA ASP A 36 3.15 -6.28 -0.76
C ASP A 36 4.32 -6.94 -0.06
N ILE A 37 5.47 -6.88 -0.66
CA ILE A 37 6.66 -7.47 -0.09
C ILE A 37 7.01 -6.81 1.23
N ALA A 38 6.91 -5.49 1.29
CA ALA A 38 7.19 -4.77 2.51
C ALA A 38 6.25 -5.19 3.62
N LEU A 39 4.97 -5.39 3.29
CA LEU A 39 4.01 -5.82 4.27
C LEU A 39 4.30 -7.23 4.75
N GLU A 40 4.69 -8.09 3.85
CA GLU A 40 5.00 -9.44 4.21
C GLU A 40 6.18 -9.52 5.15
N HIS A 41 7.14 -8.65 5.00
CA HIS A 41 8.31 -8.62 5.85
C HIS A 41 8.18 -7.64 7.01
N GLN A 42 7.03 -7.02 7.14
CA GLN A 42 6.76 -6.07 8.22
C GLN A 42 7.79 -4.95 8.22
N ASP A 43 8.20 -4.54 7.04
CA ASP A 43 9.20 -3.51 6.87
C ASP A 43 8.53 -2.18 6.59
N GLY A 44 8.29 -1.41 7.63
CA GLY A 44 7.58 -0.14 7.50
C GLY A 44 8.32 0.87 6.65
N ALA A 45 9.65 0.90 6.76
CA ALA A 45 10.43 1.85 5.97
C ALA A 45 10.34 1.52 4.49
N ALA A 46 10.39 0.25 4.15
CA ALA A 46 10.27 -0.15 2.76
C ALA A 46 8.86 0.12 2.24
N PHE A 47 7.85 -0.07 3.09
CA PHE A 47 6.49 0.22 2.71
C PHE A 47 6.34 1.70 2.38
N LEU A 48 6.88 2.58 3.21
CA LEU A 48 6.78 4.01 2.99
C LEU A 48 7.57 4.43 1.77
N GLU A 49 8.67 3.80 1.51
CA GLU A 49 9.47 4.11 0.35
C GLU A 49 8.70 3.76 -0.92
N ALA A 50 8.07 2.61 -0.95
CA ALA A 50 7.25 2.20 -2.10
C ALA A 50 6.04 3.12 -2.25
N LEU A 51 5.43 3.48 -1.14
CA LEU A 51 4.29 4.38 -1.18
C LEU A 51 4.70 5.75 -1.70
N HIS A 52 5.91 6.18 -1.36
CA HIS A 52 6.42 7.46 -1.86
C HIS A 52 6.53 7.45 -3.39
N VAL A 53 7.00 6.35 -3.95
CA VAL A 53 7.11 6.23 -5.39
C VAL A 53 5.73 6.34 -6.04
N ILE A 54 4.75 5.70 -5.47
CA ILE A 54 3.40 5.76 -6.00
C ILE A 54 2.82 7.16 -5.85
N ALA A 55 3.03 7.79 -4.72
CA ALA A 55 2.51 9.13 -4.49
C ALA A 55 3.17 10.13 -5.42
N ARG A 56 4.44 9.95 -5.68
CA ARG A 56 5.14 10.83 -6.59
C ARG A 56 4.61 10.68 -8.01
N ALA A 57 4.36 9.47 -8.44
CA ALA A 57 3.80 9.25 -9.75
C ALA A 57 2.41 9.85 -9.89
N HIS A 58 1.65 9.83 -8.80
CA HIS A 58 0.32 10.42 -8.79
C HIS A 58 0.40 11.95 -8.75
N GLY A 59 1.40 12.46 -8.08
CA GLY A 59 1.59 13.89 -7.90
C GLY A 59 1.21 14.33 -6.50
N PHE A 60 2.19 14.82 -5.76
CA PHE A 60 1.94 15.24 -4.38
C PHE A 60 0.98 16.44 -4.32
N ALA A 61 0.98 17.30 -5.32
CA ALA A 61 0.05 18.41 -5.32
C ALA A 61 -1.38 17.91 -5.44
N ALA A 62 -1.61 16.96 -6.34
CA ALA A 62 -2.93 16.39 -6.50
C ALA A 62 -3.36 15.63 -5.26
N LEU A 63 -2.43 14.92 -4.66
CA LEU A 63 -2.72 14.16 -3.46
C LEU A 63 -3.07 15.10 -2.31
N SER A 64 -2.36 16.20 -2.20
CA SER A 64 -2.65 17.20 -1.18
C SER A 64 -4.04 17.78 -1.36
N ARG A 65 -4.43 18.05 -2.58
CA ARG A 65 -5.76 18.59 -2.83
C ARG A 65 -6.84 17.58 -2.49
N LYS A 66 -6.63 16.33 -2.77
CA LYS A 66 -7.63 15.32 -2.51
C LYS A 66 -7.77 15.01 -1.03
N THR A 67 -6.70 15.09 -0.29
CA THR A 67 -6.74 14.71 1.12
C THR A 67 -6.84 15.89 2.06
N GLY A 68 -6.52 17.08 1.57
CA GLY A 68 -6.48 18.25 2.45
C GLY A 68 -5.24 18.30 3.30
N ILE A 69 -4.27 17.44 3.07
CA ILE A 69 -3.06 17.42 3.86
C ILE A 69 -1.97 18.21 3.16
N ASN A 70 -1.20 18.95 3.93
CA ASN A 70 -0.16 19.80 3.38
C ASN A 70 0.83 19.01 2.53
N ARG A 71 1.15 19.53 1.36
CA ARG A 71 1.99 18.83 0.41
C ARG A 71 3.39 18.57 0.93
N THR A 72 3.98 19.57 1.56
CA THR A 72 5.32 19.43 2.08
C THR A 72 5.36 18.37 3.18
N TRP A 73 4.33 18.36 4.01
CA TRP A 73 4.24 17.38 5.07
C TRP A 73 4.09 15.98 4.49
N LEU A 74 3.28 15.83 3.44
CA LEU A 74 3.12 14.55 2.79
C LEU A 74 4.44 14.04 2.26
N TYR A 75 5.16 14.90 1.57
CA TYR A 75 6.42 14.53 0.97
C TYR A 75 7.40 14.01 2.02
N LYS A 76 7.47 14.66 3.15
CA LYS A 76 8.37 14.25 4.20
C LYS A 76 7.91 13.04 4.97
N THR A 77 6.64 12.97 5.22
CA THR A 77 6.08 11.90 6.04
C THR A 77 6.01 10.57 5.32
N ILE A 78 5.71 10.61 4.02
CA ILE A 78 5.67 9.40 3.23
C ILE A 78 7.06 9.21 2.67
N SER A 79 7.98 8.80 3.49
CA SER A 79 9.34 8.57 3.07
C SER A 79 9.93 7.52 3.97
N ARG A 80 11.05 6.98 3.58
CA ARG A 80 11.68 5.93 4.32
C ARG A 80 11.89 6.28 5.78
N SER A 81 12.17 7.53 6.06
CA SER A 81 12.39 7.95 7.44
C SER A 81 11.15 8.54 8.09
N GLY A 82 10.04 8.53 7.41
CA GLY A 82 8.83 9.11 7.96
C GLY A 82 8.15 8.16 8.91
N ASN A 83 7.13 8.68 9.58
CA ASN A 83 6.39 7.87 10.52
C ASN A 83 4.95 8.32 10.58
N PRO A 84 4.18 8.16 9.50
CA PRO A 84 2.80 8.62 9.50
C PRO A 84 1.94 7.71 10.35
N ARG A 85 0.87 8.26 10.89
CA ARG A 85 -0.06 7.47 11.63
C ARG A 85 -0.86 6.61 10.68
N LEU A 86 -1.36 5.51 11.20
CA LEU A 86 -2.18 4.62 10.39
C LEU A 86 -3.37 5.35 9.79
N VAL A 87 -3.97 6.24 10.57
CA VAL A 87 -5.13 6.99 10.07
C VAL A 87 -4.75 7.79 8.84
N THR A 88 -3.55 8.35 8.83
CA THR A 88 -3.08 9.11 7.69
C THR A 88 -2.90 8.20 6.49
N ILE A 89 -2.32 7.03 6.69
CA ILE A 89 -2.16 6.08 5.61
C ILE A 89 -3.51 5.70 5.03
N LEU A 90 -4.47 5.44 5.90
CA LEU A 90 -5.80 5.06 5.46
C LEU A 90 -6.51 6.16 4.68
N SER A 91 -6.14 7.41 4.93
CA SER A 91 -6.73 8.50 4.17
C SER A 91 -6.02 8.69 2.85
N LEU A 92 -4.76 8.34 2.76
CA LEU A 92 -4.01 8.52 1.53
C LEU A 92 -4.32 7.46 0.50
N LEU A 93 -4.51 6.24 0.93
CA LEU A 93 -4.68 5.13 -0.01
C LEU A 93 -5.85 5.31 -0.96
N PRO A 94 -7.04 5.69 -0.52
CA PRO A 94 -8.12 5.92 -1.45
C PRO A 94 -7.84 7.03 -2.44
N ALA A 95 -7.12 8.06 -2.02
CA ALA A 95 -6.77 9.15 -2.91
C ALA A 95 -5.83 8.68 -4.00
N LEU A 96 -5.09 7.61 -3.74
CA LEU A 96 -4.20 7.02 -4.73
C LEU A 96 -4.88 5.90 -5.49
N GLY A 97 -6.13 5.64 -5.22
CA GLY A 97 -6.86 4.56 -5.86
C GLY A 97 -6.51 3.20 -5.28
N LEU A 98 -6.04 3.16 -4.06
CA LEU A 98 -5.63 1.93 -3.42
C LEU A 98 -6.51 1.60 -2.23
N ARG A 99 -6.46 0.38 -1.81
CA ARG A 99 -7.22 -0.05 -0.66
C ARG A 99 -6.45 -1.18 0.02
N LEU A 100 -6.40 -1.13 1.32
CA LEU A 100 -5.80 -2.21 2.08
C LEU A 100 -6.87 -3.23 2.40
N CYS A 101 -6.54 -4.48 2.20
CA CYS A 101 -7.44 -5.56 2.55
C CYS A 101 -6.72 -6.50 3.47
N ILE A 102 -7.41 -7.00 4.46
CA ILE A 102 -6.82 -7.90 5.41
C ILE A 102 -7.36 -9.30 5.17
N GLN A 103 -6.49 -10.26 5.16
CA GLN A 103 -6.93 -11.62 5.00
C GLN A 103 -6.22 -12.48 6.01
N ARG A 104 -6.77 -13.63 6.28
CA ARG A 104 -6.24 -14.50 7.28
C ARG A 104 -4.92 -15.07 6.81
N SER A 105 -3.92 -15.04 7.66
CA SER A 105 -2.63 -15.57 7.32
C SER A 105 -2.57 -17.04 7.62
N SER A 106 -2.00 -17.80 6.74
CA SER A 106 -1.82 -19.22 7.00
C SER A 106 -0.46 -19.49 7.58
N LYS A 107 0.41 -18.48 7.73
CA LYS A 107 1.69 -18.68 8.30
C LYS A 107 1.71 -18.25 9.71
N PRO A 108 2.51 -18.83 10.55
CA PRO A 108 2.61 -18.40 11.94
C PRO A 108 3.31 -17.06 12.01
N PRO A 109 3.10 -16.32 13.03
CA PRO A 109 3.73 -15.03 13.18
C PRO A 109 5.22 -15.18 13.29
N LYS A 110 5.97 -14.34 12.59
CA LYS A 110 7.28 -14.42 12.65
C LYS A 110 7.83 -13.83 13.88
N ASN A 111 7.31 -12.89 14.39
CA ASN A 111 7.86 -12.21 15.40
C ASN A 111 7.52 -12.64 16.63
N ARG A 112 8.18 -12.95 17.34
CA ARG A 112 7.83 -13.44 18.33
C ARG A 112 7.84 -12.70 19.45
N HIS A 113 8.10 -11.92 19.54
CA HIS A 113 8.21 -11.32 20.65
C HIS A 113 7.09 -10.78 21.00
N THR A 114 6.55 -10.87 20.90
CA THR A 114 5.59 -10.47 21.09
C THR A 114 5.23 -10.29 22.07
N ALA A 115 5.27 -10.47 22.32
CA ALA A 115 4.87 -10.38 23.18
C ALA A 115 4.57 -10.01 23.70
#